data_21f642b256b291e1f7b8c1e9b7b9725b
#
_entry.id   21f642b256b291e1f7b8c1e9b7b9725b
#
_cell.length_a   1.000
_cell.length_b   1.000
_cell.length_c   1.000
_cell.angle_alpha   90.00
_cell.angle_beta   90.00
_cell.angle_gamma   90.00
#
_symmetry.space_group_name_H-M   'P 1'
#
loop_
_entity.id
_entity.type
_entity.pdbx_description
1 polymer ?
#
loop_
_entity_poly.entity_id
_entity_poly.type
_entity_poly.pdbx_seq_one_letter_code
_entity_poly.pdbx_strand_id
1 'polypeptide(L)'
;MRERYRWLIASLLPAYKQTVKDIAKEKYHDAIEHLPAVKVDWHPKYDPKTQFNSSKVALLIEGRPIPHLVPQLLHMISVVPPDWRFMFLGTNKSVISVSRSFATQYQEANGKLDLVVLPKPWSINSKEDVYRLLTDLRFYDEFLPDVEWLLKFESDSILCARSDDSLNDWLHYSWAGAPR
;
A
#
# COMPACT_ATOMS: atom_id res chain seq x y z
N MET A 1 18.22 53.90 -4.39
CA MET A 1 16.87 53.29 -4.30
C MET A 1 16.84 51.80 -4.68
N ARG A 2 17.49 51.36 -5.75
CA ARG A 2 17.42 49.92 -6.21
C ARG A 2 17.98 48.90 -5.21
N GLU A 3 19.00 49.21 -4.41
CA GLU A 3 19.61 48.25 -3.47
C GLU A 3 18.74 47.95 -2.24
N ARG A 4 18.02 48.96 -1.68
CA ARG A 4 17.08 48.75 -0.59
C ARG A 4 15.94 47.79 -0.95
N TYR A 5 15.43 47.90 -2.16
CA TYR A 5 14.37 46.98 -2.63
C TYR A 5 14.88 45.56 -2.87
N ARG A 6 16.11 45.37 -3.35
CA ARG A 6 16.74 44.06 -3.51
C ARG A 6 16.91 43.37 -2.17
N TRP A 7 17.36 44.08 -1.14
CA TRP A 7 17.51 43.54 0.21
C TRP A 7 16.14 43.17 0.80
N LEU A 8 15.13 44.02 0.66
CA LEU A 8 13.76 43.75 1.13
C LEU A 8 13.13 42.53 0.43
N ILE A 9 13.29 42.42 -0.84
CA ILE A 9 12.82 41.29 -1.63
C ILE A 9 13.55 39.99 -1.22
N ALA A 10 14.87 40.05 -1.04
CA ALA A 10 15.67 38.89 -0.64
C ALA A 10 15.32 38.42 0.79
N SER A 11 14.92 39.32 1.71
CA SER A 11 14.52 38.94 3.06
C SER A 11 13.08 38.46 3.18
N LEU A 12 12.15 39.02 2.39
CA LEU A 12 10.72 38.66 2.46
C LEU A 12 10.33 37.49 1.53
N LEU A 13 11.04 37.33 0.42
CA LEU A 13 10.69 36.29 -0.58
C LEU A 13 10.72 34.86 -0.04
N PRO A 14 11.66 34.42 0.80
CA PRO A 14 11.66 33.09 1.38
C PRO A 14 10.45 32.83 2.28
N ALA A 15 10.12 33.79 3.15
CA ALA A 15 8.95 33.68 4.03
C ALA A 15 7.66 33.64 3.24
N TYR A 16 7.51 34.51 2.23
CA TYR A 16 6.35 34.49 1.34
C TYR A 16 6.21 33.15 0.58
N LYS A 17 7.31 32.64 0.01
CA LYS A 17 7.29 31.34 -0.67
C LYS A 17 6.90 30.19 0.25
N GLN A 18 7.36 30.22 1.50
CA GLN A 18 7.00 29.20 2.48
C GLN A 18 5.52 29.29 2.84
N THR A 19 5.01 30.50 3.12
CA THR A 19 3.58 30.72 3.43
C THR A 19 2.67 30.28 2.28
N VAL A 20 3.03 30.60 1.02
CA VAL A 20 2.25 30.16 -0.15
C VAL A 20 2.28 28.64 -0.30
N LYS A 21 3.41 27.98 -0.04
CA LYS A 21 3.51 26.51 -0.06
C LYS A 21 2.64 25.87 1.02
N ASP A 22 2.64 26.45 2.23
CA ASP A 22 1.88 25.91 3.36
C ASP A 22 0.37 26.04 3.11
N ILE A 23 -0.10 27.21 2.64
CA ILE A 23 -1.49 27.43 2.24
C ILE A 23 -1.91 26.53 1.08
N ALA A 24 -1.04 26.37 0.07
CA ALA A 24 -1.32 25.49 -1.06
C ALA A 24 -1.41 24.02 -0.62
N LYS A 25 -0.54 23.59 0.30
CA LYS A 25 -0.53 22.23 0.86
C LYS A 25 -1.78 21.98 1.70
N GLU A 26 -2.18 22.92 2.55
CA GLU A 26 -3.39 22.82 3.36
C GLU A 26 -4.65 22.75 2.51
N LYS A 27 -4.83 23.65 1.54
CA LYS A 27 -5.95 23.62 0.59
C LYS A 27 -5.98 22.38 -0.27
N TYR A 28 -4.82 21.85 -0.65
CA TYR A 28 -4.72 20.63 -1.43
C TYR A 28 -5.13 19.41 -0.60
N HIS A 29 -4.73 19.34 0.67
CA HIS A 29 -5.17 18.28 1.59
C HIS A 29 -6.69 18.34 1.83
N ASP A 30 -7.23 19.52 2.12
CA ASP A 30 -8.67 19.72 2.30
C ASP A 30 -9.45 19.31 1.05
N ALA A 31 -8.99 19.70 -0.14
CA ALA A 31 -9.64 19.34 -1.39
C ALA A 31 -9.62 17.81 -1.64
N ILE A 32 -8.51 17.14 -1.33
CA ILE A 32 -8.40 15.69 -1.51
C ILE A 32 -9.28 14.92 -0.50
N GLU A 33 -9.34 15.38 0.75
CA GLU A 33 -10.18 14.72 1.76
C GLU A 33 -11.67 14.81 1.44
N HIS A 34 -12.10 15.87 0.75
CA HIS A 34 -13.52 16.09 0.39
C HIS A 34 -13.87 15.61 -1.02
N LEU A 35 -12.91 15.23 -1.86
CA LEU A 35 -13.23 14.66 -3.17
C LEU A 35 -13.80 13.24 -3.00
N PRO A 36 -15.01 12.99 -3.52
CA PRO A 36 -15.54 11.64 -3.51
C PRO A 36 -14.62 10.71 -4.30
N ALA A 37 -14.36 9.53 -3.76
CA ALA A 37 -13.65 8.49 -4.50
C ALA A 37 -14.51 8.09 -5.71
N VAL A 38 -14.01 8.36 -6.91
CA VAL A 38 -14.65 7.89 -8.13
C VAL A 38 -14.35 6.40 -8.24
N LYS A 39 -15.38 5.57 -8.07
CA LYS A 39 -15.26 4.14 -8.36
C LYS A 39 -15.57 3.92 -9.83
N VAL A 40 -14.65 3.27 -10.53
CA VAL A 40 -14.87 2.80 -11.90
C VAL A 40 -15.44 1.39 -11.82
N ASP A 41 -16.51 1.15 -12.54
CA ASP A 41 -17.10 -0.18 -12.64
C ASP A 41 -16.29 -1.00 -13.66
N TRP A 42 -15.40 -1.85 -13.14
CA TRP A 42 -14.58 -2.73 -13.93
C TRP A 42 -15.30 -4.07 -14.11
N HIS A 43 -15.52 -4.45 -15.34
CA HIS A 43 -16.06 -5.77 -15.68
C HIS A 43 -14.91 -6.71 -16.11
N PRO A 44 -14.38 -7.58 -15.24
CA PRO A 44 -13.36 -8.53 -15.61
C PRO A 44 -13.93 -9.54 -16.62
N LYS A 45 -13.12 -9.93 -17.62
CA LYS A 45 -13.52 -10.91 -18.65
C LYS A 45 -13.67 -12.33 -18.10
N TYR A 46 -13.05 -12.62 -16.97
CA TYR A 46 -13.00 -13.94 -16.33
C TYR A 46 -13.37 -13.80 -14.85
N ASP A 47 -13.79 -14.93 -14.25
CA ASP A 47 -14.00 -14.96 -12.79
C ASP A 47 -12.65 -14.71 -12.08
N PRO A 48 -12.50 -13.62 -11.30
CA PRO A 48 -11.25 -13.29 -10.63
C PRO A 48 -10.74 -14.41 -9.71
N LYS A 49 -11.64 -15.18 -9.11
CA LYS A 49 -11.30 -16.26 -8.17
C LYS A 49 -10.60 -17.45 -8.83
N THR A 50 -10.79 -17.64 -10.14
CA THR A 50 -10.19 -18.76 -10.87
C THR A 50 -8.84 -18.42 -11.51
N GLN A 51 -8.49 -17.13 -11.57
CA GLN A 51 -7.32 -16.66 -12.30
C GLN A 51 -6.02 -16.76 -11.49
N PHE A 52 -6.09 -16.70 -10.17
CA PHE A 52 -4.91 -16.68 -9.31
C PHE A 52 -4.94 -17.86 -8.32
N ASN A 53 -3.75 -18.35 -7.96
CA ASN A 53 -3.62 -19.37 -6.93
C ASN A 53 -3.93 -18.79 -5.54
N SER A 54 -5.00 -19.29 -4.90
CA SER A 54 -5.41 -18.85 -3.56
C SER A 54 -4.38 -19.20 -2.47
N SER A 55 -3.53 -20.21 -2.71
CA SER A 55 -2.53 -20.66 -1.74
C SER A 55 -1.31 -19.75 -1.59
N LYS A 56 -1.13 -18.77 -2.50
CA LYS A 56 0.04 -17.88 -2.52
C LYS A 56 -0.39 -16.43 -2.38
N VAL A 57 -0.01 -15.80 -1.28
CA VAL A 57 -0.39 -14.41 -0.98
C VAL A 57 0.82 -13.55 -0.59
N ALA A 58 0.91 -12.38 -1.20
CA ALA A 58 1.80 -11.30 -0.77
C ALA A 58 1.01 -10.32 0.10
N LEU A 59 1.39 -10.20 1.37
CA LEU A 59 0.69 -9.45 2.41
C LEU A 59 1.44 -8.17 2.77
N LEU A 60 0.75 -7.04 2.69
CA LEU A 60 1.19 -5.75 3.23
C LEU A 60 0.22 -5.31 4.32
N ILE A 61 0.77 -4.99 5.51
CA ILE A 61 0.01 -4.45 6.64
C ILE A 61 0.48 -3.02 6.89
N GLU A 62 -0.40 -2.03 6.68
CA GLU A 62 -0.06 -0.62 6.94
C GLU A 62 -1.29 0.19 7.37
N GLY A 63 -1.23 0.75 8.58
CA GLY A 63 -2.33 1.53 9.16
C GLY A 63 -2.37 2.99 8.70
N ARG A 64 -1.25 3.52 8.21
CA ARG A 64 -1.10 4.93 7.84
C ARG A 64 -1.40 5.16 6.35
N PRO A 65 -2.07 6.25 5.96
CA PRO A 65 -2.27 6.62 4.57
C PRO A 65 -0.99 7.25 3.97
N ILE A 66 0.00 6.41 3.65
CA ILE A 66 1.31 6.86 3.14
C ILE A 66 1.24 7.04 1.62
N PRO A 67 1.74 8.16 1.05
CA PRO A 67 1.60 8.47 -0.38
C PRO A 67 2.23 7.44 -1.33
N HIS A 68 3.25 6.73 -0.89
CA HIS A 68 3.95 5.75 -1.73
C HIS A 68 3.37 4.33 -1.70
N LEU A 69 2.28 4.08 -0.95
CA LEU A 69 1.66 2.75 -0.89
C LEU A 69 1.17 2.26 -2.25
N VAL A 70 0.52 3.12 -3.02
CA VAL A 70 0.02 2.75 -4.35
C VAL A 70 1.15 2.39 -5.30
N PRO A 71 2.17 3.25 -5.55
CA PRO A 71 3.27 2.88 -6.43
C PRO A 71 4.05 1.66 -5.93
N GLN A 72 4.20 1.47 -4.62
CA GLN A 72 4.85 0.28 -4.06
C GLN A 72 4.04 -1.00 -4.34
N LEU A 73 2.73 -0.99 -4.08
CA LEU A 73 1.86 -2.14 -4.38
C LEU A 73 1.89 -2.49 -5.86
N LEU A 74 1.81 -1.51 -6.75
CA LEU A 74 1.85 -1.73 -8.20
C LEU A 74 3.22 -2.26 -8.65
N HIS A 75 4.31 -1.77 -8.06
CA HIS A 75 5.65 -2.31 -8.30
C HIS A 75 5.73 -3.77 -7.86
N MET A 76 5.31 -4.09 -6.64
CA MET A 76 5.33 -5.46 -6.14
C MET A 76 4.45 -6.40 -6.99
N ILE A 77 3.27 -5.94 -7.42
CA ILE A 77 2.39 -6.69 -8.35
C ILE A 77 3.09 -6.99 -9.67
N SER A 78 3.97 -6.09 -10.14
CA SER A 78 4.69 -6.28 -11.40
C SER A 78 5.92 -7.21 -11.30
N VAL A 79 6.48 -7.37 -10.09
CA VAL A 79 7.74 -8.11 -9.87
C VAL A 79 7.48 -9.50 -9.29
N VAL A 80 6.52 -9.62 -8.37
CA VAL A 80 6.11 -10.92 -7.81
C VAL A 80 5.50 -11.79 -8.90
N PRO A 81 5.77 -13.11 -8.90
CA PRO A 81 5.22 -14.00 -9.92
C PRO A 81 3.72 -13.85 -10.13
N PRO A 82 3.22 -13.97 -11.37
CA PRO A 82 1.84 -13.62 -11.71
C PRO A 82 0.78 -14.47 -11.02
N ASP A 83 1.12 -15.66 -10.55
CA ASP A 83 0.24 -16.59 -9.84
C ASP A 83 -0.03 -16.19 -8.37
N TRP A 84 0.74 -15.27 -7.78
CA TRP A 84 0.53 -14.77 -6.44
C TRP A 84 -0.61 -13.75 -6.38
N ARG A 85 -1.44 -13.83 -5.35
CA ARG A 85 -2.40 -12.78 -4.98
C ARG A 85 -1.77 -11.79 -4.04
N PHE A 86 -2.37 -10.61 -3.95
CA PHE A 86 -1.96 -9.56 -3.02
C PHE A 86 -3.09 -9.27 -2.03
N MET A 87 -2.71 -9.05 -0.78
CA MET A 87 -3.63 -8.57 0.25
C MET A 87 -3.03 -7.35 0.94
N PHE A 88 -3.79 -6.27 0.94
CA PHE A 88 -3.49 -5.08 1.72
C PHE A 88 -4.44 -5.00 2.93
N LEU A 89 -3.86 -5.13 4.11
CA LEU A 89 -4.58 -5.00 5.38
C LEU A 89 -4.28 -3.62 6.00
N GLY A 90 -5.32 -2.86 6.25
CA GLY A 90 -5.15 -1.52 6.75
C GLY A 90 -6.26 -1.00 7.65
N THR A 91 -6.09 0.23 8.10
CA THR A 91 -7.17 1.00 8.71
C THR A 91 -8.11 1.52 7.63
N ASN A 92 -9.30 1.97 8.01
CA ASN A 92 -10.22 2.59 7.06
C ASN A 92 -9.56 3.74 6.24
N LYS A 93 -8.72 4.54 6.90
CA LYS A 93 -8.00 5.65 6.25
C LYS A 93 -6.97 5.18 5.21
N SER A 94 -6.16 4.19 5.54
CA SER A 94 -5.13 3.67 4.62
C SER A 94 -5.75 2.90 3.45
N VAL A 95 -6.78 2.10 3.69
CA VAL A 95 -7.51 1.36 2.64
C VAL A 95 -8.20 2.33 1.67
N ILE A 96 -8.89 3.36 2.17
CA ILE A 96 -9.50 4.40 1.31
C ILE A 96 -8.42 5.11 0.49
N SER A 97 -7.26 5.41 1.08
CA SER A 97 -6.15 6.06 0.36
C SER A 97 -5.67 5.22 -0.82
N VAL A 98 -5.54 3.91 -0.63
CA VAL A 98 -5.14 2.98 -1.69
C VAL A 98 -6.25 2.78 -2.72
N SER A 99 -7.51 2.65 -2.29
CA SER A 99 -8.66 2.39 -3.17
C SER A 99 -9.03 3.57 -4.09
N ARG A 100 -8.50 4.77 -3.85
CA ARG A 100 -8.72 5.94 -4.73
C ARG A 100 -8.00 5.85 -6.07
N SER A 101 -6.99 5.01 -6.20
CA SER A 101 -6.23 4.85 -7.45
C SER A 101 -6.99 3.94 -8.42
N PHE A 102 -7.18 4.38 -9.66
CA PHE A 102 -7.77 3.54 -10.71
C PHE A 102 -6.97 2.26 -10.97
N ALA A 103 -5.65 2.33 -10.84
CA ALA A 103 -4.79 1.16 -11.03
C ALA A 103 -5.02 0.10 -9.96
N THR A 104 -5.20 0.48 -8.69
CA THR A 104 -5.52 -0.46 -7.60
C THR A 104 -6.95 -0.99 -7.71
N GLN A 105 -7.92 -0.15 -8.10
CA GLN A 105 -9.30 -0.59 -8.38
C GLN A 105 -9.33 -1.64 -9.50
N TYR A 106 -8.53 -1.47 -10.54
CA TYR A 106 -8.39 -2.46 -11.60
C TYR A 106 -7.84 -3.79 -11.08
N GLN A 107 -6.80 -3.75 -10.24
CA GLN A 107 -6.23 -4.96 -9.64
C GLN A 107 -7.22 -5.65 -8.68
N GLU A 108 -8.02 -4.88 -7.94
CA GLU A 108 -9.08 -5.39 -7.07
C GLU A 108 -10.18 -6.06 -7.90
N ALA A 109 -10.66 -5.41 -8.97
CA ALA A 109 -11.69 -5.96 -9.86
C ALA A 109 -11.24 -7.26 -10.55
N ASN A 110 -9.95 -7.40 -10.87
CA ASN A 110 -9.37 -8.61 -11.45
C ASN A 110 -9.07 -9.71 -10.41
N GLY A 111 -9.31 -9.48 -9.12
CA GLY A 111 -9.01 -10.42 -8.05
C GLY A 111 -7.52 -10.59 -7.73
N LYS A 112 -6.67 -9.70 -8.27
CA LYS A 112 -5.22 -9.70 -7.99
C LYS A 112 -4.89 -9.07 -6.65
N LEU A 113 -5.67 -8.08 -6.21
CA LEU A 113 -5.46 -7.32 -4.99
C LEU A 113 -6.73 -7.33 -4.14
N ASP A 114 -6.61 -7.76 -2.89
CA ASP A 114 -7.66 -7.64 -1.89
C ASP A 114 -7.34 -6.45 -0.97
N LEU A 115 -8.31 -5.53 -0.84
CA LEU A 115 -8.23 -4.39 0.07
C LEU A 115 -9.11 -4.67 1.29
N VAL A 116 -8.48 -4.89 2.44
CA VAL A 116 -9.18 -5.31 3.66
C VAL A 116 -9.01 -4.28 4.77
N VAL A 117 -10.14 -3.74 5.25
CA VAL A 117 -10.15 -2.95 6.47
C VAL A 117 -10.16 -3.92 7.65
N LEU A 118 -9.16 -3.80 8.51
CA LEU A 118 -9.03 -4.67 9.67
C LEU A 118 -10.20 -4.43 10.66
N PRO A 119 -11.05 -5.45 10.92
CA PRO A 119 -12.17 -5.32 11.82
C PRO A 119 -11.72 -5.36 13.29
N LYS A 120 -12.56 -4.87 14.20
CA LYS A 120 -12.36 -5.10 15.63
C LYS A 120 -12.60 -6.59 15.94
N PRO A 121 -11.87 -7.19 16.88
CA PRO A 121 -10.98 -6.56 17.87
C PRO A 121 -9.54 -6.34 17.42
N TRP A 122 -9.19 -6.66 16.19
CA TRP A 122 -7.83 -6.54 15.68
C TRP A 122 -7.34 -5.09 15.65
N SER A 123 -6.05 -4.87 15.96
CA SER A 123 -5.38 -3.55 15.94
C SER A 123 -4.05 -3.63 15.22
N ILE A 124 -3.68 -2.54 14.54
CA ILE A 124 -2.38 -2.32 13.88
C ILE A 124 -1.85 -0.91 14.16
N ASN A 125 -2.23 -0.34 15.31
CA ASN A 125 -1.86 1.03 15.67
C ASN A 125 -0.39 1.17 16.09
N SER A 126 0.23 0.08 16.48
CA SER A 126 1.63 0.02 16.89
C SER A 126 2.33 -1.19 16.27
N LYS A 127 3.67 -1.19 16.27
CA LYS A 127 4.45 -2.37 15.85
C LYS A 127 4.12 -3.60 16.71
N GLU A 128 3.91 -3.38 17.99
CA GLU A 128 3.54 -4.44 18.94
C GLU A 128 2.21 -5.08 18.57
N ASP A 129 1.21 -4.28 18.16
CA ASP A 129 -0.09 -4.79 17.71
C ASP A 129 0.06 -5.65 16.46
N VAL A 130 0.92 -5.22 15.51
CA VAL A 130 1.21 -6.01 14.30
C VAL A 130 1.90 -7.33 14.64
N TYR A 131 2.82 -7.34 15.60
CA TYR A 131 3.46 -8.59 16.05
C TYR A 131 2.46 -9.53 16.70
N ARG A 132 1.59 -9.02 17.58
CA ARG A 132 0.51 -9.82 18.19
C ARG A 132 -0.44 -10.37 17.16
N LEU A 133 -0.82 -9.55 16.16
CA LEU A 133 -1.65 -10.00 15.06
C LEU A 133 -1.02 -11.19 14.32
N LEU A 134 0.27 -11.06 13.93
CA LEU A 134 0.99 -12.07 13.16
C LEU A 134 1.36 -13.33 13.98
N THR A 135 1.27 -13.28 15.30
CA THR A 135 1.51 -14.45 16.19
C THR A 135 0.22 -15.11 16.65
N ASP A 136 -0.94 -14.55 16.32
CA ASP A 136 -2.25 -15.13 16.66
C ASP A 136 -2.73 -16.04 15.52
N LEU A 137 -2.93 -17.33 15.82
CA LEU A 137 -3.39 -18.32 14.84
C LEU A 137 -4.72 -17.94 14.21
N ARG A 138 -5.64 -17.32 14.99
CA ARG A 138 -6.95 -16.89 14.50
C ARG A 138 -6.87 -15.90 13.35
N PHE A 139 -5.79 -15.10 13.29
CA PHE A 139 -5.55 -14.20 12.15
C PHE A 139 -5.43 -14.96 10.84
N TYR A 140 -4.71 -16.07 10.84
CA TYR A 140 -4.53 -16.89 9.64
C TYR A 140 -5.82 -17.61 9.27
N ASP A 141 -6.54 -18.14 10.24
CA ASP A 141 -7.82 -18.80 10.00
C ASP A 141 -8.89 -17.83 9.45
N GLU A 142 -8.89 -16.57 9.91
CA GLU A 142 -9.89 -15.57 9.51
C GLU A 142 -9.58 -14.92 8.15
N PHE A 143 -8.31 -14.56 7.90
CA PHE A 143 -7.92 -13.76 6.73
C PHE A 143 -7.21 -14.56 5.64
N LEU A 144 -6.60 -15.69 5.97
CA LEU A 144 -5.72 -16.45 5.10
C LEU A 144 -6.02 -17.97 5.14
N PRO A 145 -7.30 -18.41 5.12
CA PRO A 145 -7.65 -19.80 5.42
C PRO A 145 -7.06 -20.82 4.44
N ASP A 146 -6.86 -20.45 3.17
CA ASP A 146 -6.36 -21.34 2.11
C ASP A 146 -4.92 -21.00 1.69
N VAL A 147 -4.20 -20.22 2.50
CA VAL A 147 -2.86 -19.75 2.16
C VAL A 147 -1.81 -20.71 2.70
N GLU A 148 -1.02 -21.28 1.80
CA GLU A 148 0.13 -22.12 2.10
C GLU A 148 1.44 -21.31 2.12
N TRP A 149 1.55 -20.30 1.22
CA TRP A 149 2.74 -19.49 1.04
C TRP A 149 2.43 -18.01 1.26
N LEU A 150 3.08 -17.44 2.23
CA LEU A 150 2.89 -16.03 2.61
C LEU A 150 4.19 -15.24 2.41
N LEU A 151 4.18 -14.26 1.51
CA LEU A 151 5.19 -13.22 1.44
C LEU A 151 4.73 -12.01 2.26
N LYS A 152 5.22 -11.85 3.48
CA LYS A 152 4.99 -10.63 4.25
C LYS A 152 6.07 -9.59 3.93
N PHE A 153 5.69 -8.41 3.47
CA PHE A 153 6.60 -7.29 3.20
C PHE A 153 6.13 -6.01 3.89
N GLU A 154 7.07 -5.07 4.07
CA GLU A 154 6.83 -3.82 4.78
C GLU A 154 6.61 -2.66 3.77
N SER A 155 6.09 -1.53 4.28
CA SER A 155 5.86 -0.33 3.47
C SER A 155 7.14 0.37 2.97
N ASP A 156 8.30 -0.07 3.41
CA ASP A 156 9.63 0.38 2.98
C ASP A 156 10.44 -0.69 2.23
N SER A 157 9.80 -1.83 1.91
CA SER A 157 10.45 -2.97 1.26
C SER A 157 9.97 -3.15 -0.17
N ILE A 158 10.87 -3.48 -1.08
CA ILE A 158 10.55 -3.83 -2.47
C ILE A 158 11.41 -5.01 -2.93
N LEU A 159 10.87 -5.83 -3.83
CA LEU A 159 11.64 -6.83 -4.54
C LEU A 159 12.35 -6.22 -5.75
N CYS A 160 13.55 -6.73 -6.04
CA CYS A 160 14.34 -6.29 -7.19
C CYS A 160 13.77 -6.87 -8.49
N ALA A 161 13.36 -6.01 -9.43
CA ALA A 161 12.86 -6.44 -10.73
C ALA A 161 13.92 -7.10 -11.64
N ARG A 162 15.21 -6.99 -11.28
CA ARG A 162 16.34 -7.59 -12.00
C ARG A 162 16.96 -8.77 -11.26
N SER A 163 16.25 -9.35 -10.31
CA SER A 163 16.72 -10.58 -9.67
C SER A 163 16.63 -11.73 -10.67
N ASP A 164 17.69 -12.54 -10.73
CA ASP A 164 17.68 -13.78 -11.53
C ASP A 164 16.83 -14.87 -10.84
N ASP A 165 16.63 -14.74 -9.51
CA ASP A 165 15.81 -15.65 -8.71
C ASP A 165 14.35 -15.23 -8.72
N SER A 166 13.47 -16.18 -8.90
CA SER A 166 12.02 -16.01 -8.72
C SER A 166 11.61 -16.26 -7.27
N LEU A 167 10.56 -15.58 -6.80
CA LEU A 167 9.98 -15.90 -5.49
C LEU A 167 9.54 -17.37 -5.39
N ASN A 168 9.11 -17.97 -6.50
CA ASN A 168 8.72 -19.37 -6.55
C ASN A 168 9.88 -20.36 -6.33
N ASP A 169 11.11 -19.95 -6.53
CA ASP A 169 12.30 -20.79 -6.29
C ASP A 169 12.52 -21.07 -4.80
N TRP A 170 11.91 -20.27 -3.92
CA TRP A 170 12.02 -20.37 -2.47
C TRP A 170 10.91 -21.20 -1.80
N LEU A 171 9.95 -21.72 -2.58
CA LEU A 171 8.80 -22.47 -2.04
C LEU A 171 9.13 -23.83 -1.45
N HIS A 172 10.37 -24.29 -1.55
CA HIS A 172 10.83 -25.53 -0.92
C HIS A 172 11.35 -25.33 0.51
N TYR A 173 11.46 -24.06 0.98
CA TYR A 173 11.82 -23.74 2.36
C TYR A 173 10.57 -23.47 3.19
N SER A 174 10.55 -23.95 4.44
CA SER A 174 9.48 -23.62 5.39
C SER A 174 9.50 -22.15 5.82
N TRP A 175 10.65 -21.51 5.74
CA TRP A 175 10.83 -20.10 6.07
C TRP A 175 12.04 -19.52 5.35
N ALA A 176 11.89 -18.32 4.81
CA ALA A 176 12.98 -17.54 4.25
C ALA A 176 12.78 -16.07 4.63
N GLY A 177 13.84 -15.39 5.02
CA GLY A 177 13.77 -13.99 5.41
C GLY A 177 15.12 -13.29 5.40
N ALA A 178 15.10 -11.96 5.33
CA ALA A 178 16.31 -11.16 5.43
C ALA A 178 16.89 -11.23 6.85
N PRO A 179 18.20 -11.38 7.01
CA PRO A 179 18.85 -11.22 8.30
C PRO A 179 18.67 -9.78 8.80
N ARG A 180 18.50 -9.64 10.12
CA ARG A 180 18.46 -8.31 10.79
C ARG A 180 19.83 -7.89 11.22
#